data_4f2a679fbe132ce7b10e01c475507709
#
_entry.id   4f2a679fbe132ce7b10e01c475507709
#
_cell.length_a   1.000
_cell.length_b   1.000
_cell.length_c   1.000
_cell.angle_alpha   90.00
_cell.angle_beta   90.00
_cell.angle_gamma   90.00
#
_symmetry.space_group_name_H-M   'P 1'
#
loop_
_entity.id
_entity.type
_entity.pdbx_description
1 polymer ?
#
loop_
_entity_poly.entity_id
_entity_poly.type
_entity_poly.pdbx_seq_one_letter_code
_entity_poly.pdbx_strand_id
1 'polypeptide(L)'
;LVMGVMSQNLIPIHIAFIPLLVPPLIGVMNELKMDRRLVACAITFGIVTTYMFVPIGFGRIFLHDILYKNIEDAGLQVEGIVNPMAAMAIPAASMAVGCAIALLVSYRKPREYEQRETSFSSNSDKPIDMKKVWAAVAALVACFVIQAVMTKMDSEADPLLVGALVGLCMMLAMRVVPWQQADDVFSGGMKMMSLIGLIMITAQGYASVLKASGQIEPLVQQTSAMFNGSKALAAMIMLVVGLIITMGIGSSFSTLPIISAIYVPLCVALGFSPIATVSIIGTAGALGDAGSPASDSTLGPTSGLNVDGQHDHMRDTVIPEFIHYNIPLLIGGWIAAMVL
;
A
#
# COMPACT_ATOMS: atom_id res chain seq x y z
N LEU A 1 0.11 2.17 -14.47
CA LEU A 1 0.45 0.87 -13.87
C LEU A 1 1.96 0.73 -13.63
N VAL A 2 2.82 0.82 -14.66
CA VAL A 2 4.28 0.68 -14.49
C VAL A 2 4.84 1.64 -13.44
N MET A 3 4.41 2.90 -13.47
CA MET A 3 4.84 3.89 -12.46
C MET A 3 4.36 3.54 -11.04
N GLY A 4 3.15 3.00 -10.90
CA GLY A 4 2.67 2.50 -9.61
C GLY A 4 3.56 1.39 -9.06
N VAL A 5 3.90 0.40 -9.89
CA VAL A 5 4.82 -0.69 -9.51
C VAL A 5 6.20 -0.15 -9.14
N MET A 6 6.78 0.72 -9.98
CA MET A 6 8.11 1.29 -9.74
C MET A 6 8.16 2.13 -8.46
N SER A 7 7.07 2.84 -8.13
CA SER A 7 6.98 3.68 -6.92
C SER A 7 6.99 2.88 -5.62
N GLN A 8 6.75 1.59 -5.68
CA GLN A 8 6.78 0.71 -4.50
C GLN A 8 8.13 0.00 -4.33
N ASN A 9 8.74 -0.39 -5.43
CA ASN A 9 9.88 -1.30 -5.40
C ASN A 9 11.22 -0.66 -5.75
N LEU A 10 11.23 0.20 -6.79
CA LEU A 10 12.48 0.80 -7.27
C LEU A 10 12.75 2.17 -6.65
N ILE A 11 11.73 3.00 -6.61
CA ILE A 11 11.84 4.36 -6.10
C ILE A 11 10.74 4.50 -5.04
N PRO A 12 11.02 4.25 -3.76
CA PRO A 12 10.00 4.17 -2.72
C PRO A 12 9.40 5.56 -2.41
N ILE A 13 8.74 6.15 -3.41
CA ILE A 13 8.03 7.42 -3.31
C ILE A 13 6.52 7.23 -3.10
N HIS A 14 6.09 5.96 -3.04
CA HIS A 14 4.70 5.57 -2.81
C HIS A 14 3.74 6.35 -3.72
N ILE A 15 2.81 7.11 -3.16
CA ILE A 15 1.81 7.88 -3.90
C ILE A 15 2.32 9.24 -4.42
N ALA A 16 3.48 9.70 -3.98
CA ALA A 16 3.98 11.06 -4.28
C ALA A 16 4.18 11.33 -5.79
N PHE A 17 4.31 10.29 -6.62
CA PHE A 17 4.41 10.45 -8.07
C PHE A 17 3.09 10.87 -8.73
N ILE A 18 1.95 10.58 -8.11
CA ILE A 18 0.62 10.77 -8.72
C ILE A 18 0.34 12.24 -9.05
N PRO A 19 0.45 13.19 -8.07
CA PRO A 19 0.20 14.59 -8.35
C PRO A 19 1.21 15.23 -9.30
N LEU A 20 2.36 14.58 -9.54
CA LEU A 20 3.38 15.04 -10.47
C LEU A 20 3.14 14.56 -11.90
N LEU A 21 2.74 13.30 -12.07
CA LEU A 21 2.65 12.67 -13.39
C LEU A 21 1.24 12.61 -13.97
N VAL A 22 0.22 12.49 -13.15
CA VAL A 22 -1.15 12.31 -13.64
C VAL A 22 -1.75 13.60 -14.19
N PRO A 23 -1.67 14.77 -13.50
CA PRO A 23 -2.25 16.01 -13.99
C PRO A 23 -1.79 16.45 -15.40
N PRO A 24 -0.48 16.41 -15.73
CA PRO A 24 -0.02 16.73 -17.07
C PRO A 24 -0.56 15.82 -18.17
N LEU A 25 -0.95 14.58 -17.81
CA LEU A 25 -1.47 13.61 -18.77
C LEU A 25 -2.98 13.71 -18.98
N ILE A 26 -3.70 14.54 -18.22
CA ILE A 26 -5.16 14.69 -18.32
C ILE A 26 -5.58 15.13 -19.72
N GLY A 27 -4.86 16.08 -20.34
CA GLY A 27 -5.14 16.51 -21.71
C GLY A 27 -5.06 15.36 -22.71
N VAL A 28 -4.01 14.55 -22.63
CA VAL A 28 -3.84 13.37 -23.49
C VAL A 28 -4.93 12.31 -23.22
N MET A 29 -5.30 12.09 -21.95
CA MET A 29 -6.39 11.18 -21.59
C MET A 29 -7.72 11.63 -22.17
N ASN A 30 -8.00 12.94 -22.18
CA ASN A 30 -9.22 13.51 -22.77
C ASN A 30 -9.23 13.38 -24.30
N GLU A 31 -8.12 13.63 -24.98
CA GLU A 31 -7.99 13.44 -26.42
C GLU A 31 -8.22 11.98 -26.84
N LEU A 32 -7.66 11.04 -26.04
CA LEU A 32 -7.84 9.61 -26.25
C LEU A 32 -9.22 9.11 -25.77
N LYS A 33 -10.07 9.97 -25.21
CA LYS A 33 -11.36 9.62 -24.59
C LYS A 33 -11.24 8.48 -23.59
N MET A 34 -10.11 8.44 -22.85
CA MET A 34 -9.80 7.37 -21.91
C MET A 34 -10.65 7.53 -20.64
N ASP A 35 -11.33 6.46 -20.23
CA ASP A 35 -12.07 6.47 -18.97
C ASP A 35 -11.08 6.56 -17.79
N ARG A 36 -11.15 7.62 -17.01
CA ARG A 36 -10.25 7.88 -15.88
C ARG A 36 -10.38 6.85 -14.76
N ARG A 37 -11.52 6.14 -14.66
CA ARG A 37 -11.71 5.02 -13.73
C ARG A 37 -10.73 3.88 -14.01
N LEU A 38 -10.47 3.62 -15.31
CA LEU A 38 -9.44 2.67 -15.73
C LEU A 38 -8.06 3.08 -15.23
N VAL A 39 -7.74 4.36 -15.30
CA VAL A 39 -6.44 4.88 -14.84
C VAL A 39 -6.33 4.79 -13.33
N ALA A 40 -7.38 5.15 -12.58
CA ALA A 40 -7.44 5.00 -11.13
C ALA A 40 -7.18 3.55 -10.74
N CYS A 41 -7.94 2.60 -11.28
CA CYS A 41 -7.74 1.17 -11.03
C CYS A 41 -6.31 0.71 -11.36
N ALA A 42 -5.74 1.14 -12.50
CA ALA A 42 -4.38 0.76 -12.89
C ALA A 42 -3.30 1.28 -11.93
N ILE A 43 -3.47 2.50 -11.41
CA ILE A 43 -2.55 3.10 -10.43
C ILE A 43 -2.65 2.34 -9.12
N THR A 44 -3.85 2.16 -8.57
CA THR A 44 -4.09 1.49 -7.29
C THR A 44 -3.64 0.03 -7.32
N PHE A 45 -3.87 -0.69 -8.43
CA PHE A 45 -3.31 -2.03 -8.61
C PHE A 45 -1.77 -2.01 -8.52
N GLY A 46 -1.12 -1.09 -9.24
CA GLY A 46 0.34 -0.96 -9.22
C GLY A 46 0.90 -0.65 -7.83
N ILE A 47 0.16 0.09 -7.01
CA ILE A 47 0.55 0.42 -5.64
C ILE A 47 0.29 -0.77 -4.72
N VAL A 48 -0.98 -1.14 -4.53
CA VAL A 48 -1.41 -2.07 -3.49
C VAL A 48 -0.90 -3.49 -3.74
N THR A 49 -1.10 -4.02 -4.96
CA THR A 49 -0.68 -5.39 -5.27
C THR A 49 0.83 -5.55 -5.15
N THR A 50 1.59 -4.51 -5.49
CA THR A 50 3.03 -4.58 -5.47
C THR A 50 3.58 -4.63 -4.05
N TYR A 51 3.13 -3.76 -3.14
CA TYR A 51 3.66 -3.79 -1.77
C TYR A 51 3.18 -5.02 -0.99
N MET A 52 1.98 -5.53 -1.26
CA MET A 52 1.46 -6.71 -0.56
C MET A 52 2.07 -8.03 -1.03
N PHE A 53 2.79 -8.04 -2.17
CA PHE A 53 3.29 -9.28 -2.77
C PHE A 53 4.80 -9.32 -2.96
N VAL A 54 5.42 -8.22 -3.39
CA VAL A 54 6.85 -8.19 -3.73
C VAL A 54 7.67 -7.65 -2.55
N PRO A 55 8.53 -8.48 -1.89
CA PRO A 55 9.28 -8.10 -0.69
C PRO A 55 10.51 -7.23 -1.01
N ILE A 56 10.34 -6.15 -1.77
CA ILE A 56 11.41 -5.22 -2.14
C ILE A 56 10.89 -3.79 -1.95
N GLY A 57 11.73 -2.89 -1.45
CA GLY A 57 11.38 -1.50 -1.21
C GLY A 57 10.25 -1.38 -0.18
N PHE A 58 9.17 -0.72 -0.54
CA PHE A 58 8.01 -0.53 0.33
C PHE A 58 7.31 -1.86 0.68
N GLY A 59 7.36 -2.85 -0.25
CA GLY A 59 6.82 -4.17 -0.01
C GLY A 59 7.61 -4.95 1.06
N ARG A 60 8.91 -4.73 1.21
CA ARG A 60 9.69 -5.29 2.33
C ARG A 60 9.18 -4.75 3.67
N ILE A 61 8.96 -3.44 3.74
CA ILE A 61 8.40 -2.81 4.96
C ILE A 61 7.06 -3.43 5.31
N PHE A 62 6.15 -3.57 4.33
CA PHE A 62 4.84 -4.17 4.58
C PHE A 62 4.94 -5.63 5.02
N LEU A 63 5.68 -6.48 4.29
CA LEU A 63 5.69 -7.92 4.49
C LEU A 63 6.56 -8.36 5.68
N HIS A 64 7.74 -7.76 5.86
CA HIS A 64 8.66 -8.16 6.93
C HIS A 64 8.54 -7.28 8.16
N ASP A 65 8.67 -5.95 8.00
CA ASP A 65 8.78 -5.05 9.15
C ASP A 65 7.43 -4.82 9.85
N ILE A 66 6.30 -5.05 9.14
CA ILE A 66 4.95 -4.88 9.71
C ILE A 66 4.23 -6.22 9.82
N LEU A 67 3.94 -6.92 8.71
CA LEU A 67 3.13 -8.14 8.76
C LEU A 67 3.81 -9.23 9.61
N TYR A 68 5.03 -9.62 9.27
CA TYR A 68 5.74 -10.68 9.98
C TYR A 68 6.00 -10.31 11.42
N LYS A 69 6.55 -9.12 11.66
CA LYS A 69 6.85 -8.66 13.01
C LYS A 69 5.62 -8.69 13.93
N ASN A 70 4.47 -8.20 13.47
CA ASN A 70 3.26 -8.22 14.29
C ASN A 70 2.70 -9.63 14.50
N ILE A 71 2.87 -10.55 13.54
CA ILE A 71 2.51 -11.95 13.72
C ILE A 71 3.42 -12.61 14.76
N GLU A 72 4.73 -12.34 14.74
CA GLU A 72 5.68 -12.87 15.69
C GLU A 72 5.51 -12.28 17.10
N ASP A 73 5.24 -10.98 17.19
CA ASP A 73 4.89 -10.33 18.45
C ASP A 73 3.59 -10.90 19.06
N ALA A 74 2.67 -11.39 18.21
CA ALA A 74 1.47 -12.10 18.65
C ALA A 74 1.70 -13.58 19.01
N GLY A 75 2.90 -14.11 18.76
CA GLY A 75 3.34 -15.42 19.27
C GLY A 75 3.45 -16.53 18.22
N LEU A 76 3.39 -16.24 16.92
CA LEU A 76 3.60 -17.24 15.86
C LEU A 76 4.85 -16.94 15.06
N GLN A 77 5.83 -17.84 15.10
CA GLN A 77 7.07 -17.71 14.34
C GLN A 77 6.80 -17.89 12.84
N VAL A 78 7.18 -16.92 12.02
CA VAL A 78 6.99 -16.93 10.57
C VAL A 78 8.24 -16.56 9.78
N GLU A 79 9.13 -15.74 10.35
CA GLU A 79 10.39 -15.36 9.69
C GLU A 79 11.27 -16.59 9.47
N GLY A 80 11.79 -16.77 8.27
CA GLY A 80 12.57 -17.93 7.87
C GLY A 80 11.76 -19.23 7.65
N ILE A 81 10.48 -19.28 7.99
CA ILE A 81 9.60 -20.45 7.83
C ILE A 81 8.65 -20.27 6.65
N VAL A 82 8.04 -19.10 6.53
CA VAL A 82 7.05 -18.79 5.51
C VAL A 82 7.65 -17.89 4.44
N ASN A 83 7.46 -18.22 3.17
CA ASN A 83 7.78 -17.31 2.08
C ASN A 83 6.61 -16.34 1.88
N PRO A 84 6.81 -15.01 2.03
CA PRO A 84 5.73 -14.04 1.93
C PRO A 84 5.07 -14.01 0.54
N MET A 85 5.86 -14.20 -0.53
CA MET A 85 5.32 -14.29 -1.87
C MET A 85 4.41 -15.51 -2.06
N ALA A 86 4.77 -16.66 -1.46
CA ALA A 86 3.94 -17.85 -1.53
C ALA A 86 2.62 -17.65 -0.76
N ALA A 87 2.66 -17.04 0.42
CA ALA A 87 1.47 -16.73 1.21
C ALA A 87 0.51 -15.75 0.52
N MET A 88 1.06 -14.76 -0.19
CA MET A 88 0.29 -13.70 -0.82
C MET A 88 0.03 -13.92 -2.32
N ALA A 89 0.47 -15.06 -2.90
CA ALA A 89 0.34 -15.32 -4.33
C ALA A 89 -1.12 -15.37 -4.81
N ILE A 90 -1.98 -16.09 -4.10
CA ILE A 90 -3.40 -16.22 -4.47
C ILE A 90 -4.14 -14.89 -4.28
N PRO A 91 -4.00 -14.16 -3.17
CA PRO A 91 -4.53 -12.81 -3.03
C PRO A 91 -4.06 -11.85 -4.14
N ALA A 92 -2.77 -11.81 -4.43
CA ALA A 92 -2.22 -10.96 -5.49
C ALA A 92 -2.76 -11.34 -6.88
N ALA A 93 -2.86 -12.63 -7.18
CA ALA A 93 -3.47 -13.11 -8.42
C ALA A 93 -4.93 -12.70 -8.55
N SER A 94 -5.70 -12.74 -7.45
CA SER A 94 -7.10 -12.31 -7.46
C SER A 94 -7.25 -10.81 -7.76
N MET A 95 -6.36 -9.97 -7.23
CA MET A 95 -6.31 -8.55 -7.61
C MET A 95 -5.91 -8.36 -9.08
N ALA A 96 -4.98 -9.18 -9.60
CA ALA A 96 -4.61 -9.11 -11.02
C ALA A 96 -5.80 -9.46 -11.94
N VAL A 97 -6.62 -10.45 -11.56
CA VAL A 97 -7.87 -10.76 -12.25
C VAL A 97 -8.84 -9.57 -12.20
N GLY A 98 -9.02 -8.97 -11.04
CA GLY A 98 -9.85 -7.77 -10.87
C GLY A 98 -9.36 -6.60 -11.74
N CYS A 99 -8.05 -6.34 -11.77
CA CYS A 99 -7.43 -5.36 -12.64
C CYS A 99 -7.70 -5.67 -14.12
N ALA A 100 -7.52 -6.91 -14.55
CA ALA A 100 -7.80 -7.32 -15.92
C ALA A 100 -9.28 -7.09 -16.30
N ILE A 101 -10.21 -7.38 -15.40
CA ILE A 101 -11.65 -7.10 -15.62
C ILE A 101 -11.88 -5.59 -15.73
N ALA A 102 -11.29 -4.77 -14.85
CA ALA A 102 -11.41 -3.32 -14.92
C ALA A 102 -10.91 -2.75 -16.26
N LEU A 103 -9.72 -3.19 -16.69
CA LEU A 103 -9.05 -2.67 -17.89
C LEU A 103 -9.68 -3.18 -19.19
N LEU A 104 -10.06 -4.47 -19.27
CA LEU A 104 -10.46 -5.11 -20.51
C LEU A 104 -11.97 -5.16 -20.73
N VAL A 105 -12.76 -5.08 -19.64
CA VAL A 105 -14.21 -5.25 -19.68
C VAL A 105 -14.94 -4.01 -19.20
N SER A 106 -14.72 -3.59 -17.94
CA SER A 106 -15.59 -2.61 -17.28
C SER A 106 -15.39 -1.18 -17.80
N TYR A 107 -14.15 -0.74 -17.95
CA TYR A 107 -13.82 0.65 -18.30
C TYR A 107 -13.14 0.79 -19.67
N ARG A 108 -13.36 -0.19 -20.55
CA ARG A 108 -12.83 -0.18 -21.93
C ARG A 108 -13.51 0.85 -22.85
N LYS A 109 -14.77 1.20 -22.56
CA LYS A 109 -15.53 2.12 -23.42
C LYS A 109 -14.98 3.54 -23.29
N PRO A 110 -14.87 4.28 -24.41
CA PRO A 110 -14.45 5.68 -24.37
C PRO A 110 -15.44 6.51 -23.55
N ARG A 111 -14.90 7.45 -22.76
CA ARG A 111 -15.68 8.43 -21.99
C ARG A 111 -15.24 9.84 -22.38
N GLU A 112 -16.20 10.70 -22.68
CA GLU A 112 -15.93 12.07 -23.04
C GLU A 112 -15.83 12.96 -21.80
N TYR A 113 -14.86 13.88 -21.83
CA TYR A 113 -14.62 14.89 -20.81
C TYR A 113 -14.54 16.25 -21.47
N GLU A 114 -15.02 17.28 -20.78
CA GLU A 114 -14.86 18.66 -21.24
C GLU A 114 -13.39 19.08 -21.20
N GLN A 115 -12.97 19.85 -22.22
CA GLN A 115 -11.66 20.49 -22.21
C GLN A 115 -11.70 21.66 -21.22
N ARG A 116 -11.07 21.52 -20.07
CA ARG A 116 -10.96 22.56 -19.04
C ARG A 116 -9.49 22.94 -18.86
N GLU A 117 -9.23 24.24 -18.77
CA GLU A 117 -7.90 24.71 -18.43
C GLU A 117 -7.54 24.28 -17.00
N THR A 118 -6.42 23.63 -16.87
CA THR A 118 -5.88 23.24 -15.56
C THR A 118 -4.71 24.16 -15.23
N SER A 119 -4.53 24.46 -13.94
CA SER A 119 -3.40 25.29 -13.45
C SER A 119 -2.02 24.69 -13.80
N PHE A 120 -1.96 23.45 -14.24
CA PHE A 120 -0.75 22.79 -14.71
C PHE A 120 -0.40 23.12 -16.17
N SER A 121 -1.36 23.54 -17.00
CA SER A 121 -1.10 23.98 -18.38
C SER A 121 -0.32 25.30 -18.46
N SER A 122 -0.45 26.15 -17.45
CA SER A 122 0.17 27.49 -17.45
C SER A 122 1.65 27.51 -17.02
N ASN A 123 2.19 26.41 -16.51
CA ASN A 123 3.58 26.32 -16.06
C ASN A 123 4.54 25.70 -17.09
N SER A 124 4.08 25.36 -18.29
CA SER A 124 4.89 24.71 -19.34
C SER A 124 5.99 25.61 -19.94
N ASP A 125 5.96 26.91 -19.70
CA ASP A 125 6.86 27.88 -20.35
C ASP A 125 8.19 28.12 -19.59
N LYS A 126 8.39 27.50 -18.42
CA LYS A 126 9.70 27.62 -17.74
C LYS A 126 10.68 26.62 -18.33
N PRO A 127 11.84 27.10 -18.83
CA PRO A 127 12.86 26.19 -19.37
C PRO A 127 13.31 25.20 -18.28
N ILE A 128 13.26 23.92 -18.61
CA ILE A 128 13.72 22.84 -17.73
C ILE A 128 15.23 22.94 -17.57
N ASP A 129 15.71 23.11 -16.35
CA ASP A 129 17.13 23.07 -16.05
C ASP A 129 17.63 21.62 -16.04
N MET A 130 18.12 21.18 -17.21
CA MET A 130 18.62 19.82 -17.41
C MET A 130 19.74 19.46 -16.42
N LYS A 131 20.51 20.42 -15.91
CA LYS A 131 21.55 20.15 -14.90
C LYS A 131 20.93 19.70 -13.59
N LYS A 132 19.83 20.34 -13.16
CA LYS A 132 19.08 19.93 -11.95
C LYS A 132 18.41 18.58 -12.13
N VAL A 133 17.89 18.28 -13.32
CA VAL A 133 17.31 16.97 -13.63
C VAL A 133 18.36 15.87 -13.49
N TRP A 134 19.53 16.02 -14.15
CA TRP A 134 20.60 15.05 -14.04
C TRP A 134 21.16 14.94 -12.62
N ALA A 135 21.23 16.02 -11.89
CA ALA A 135 21.62 16.02 -10.48
C ALA A 135 20.63 15.25 -9.60
N ALA A 136 19.32 15.41 -9.82
CA ALA A 136 18.30 14.64 -9.13
C ALA A 136 18.38 13.14 -9.46
N VAL A 137 18.59 12.81 -10.74
CA VAL A 137 18.78 11.40 -11.17
C VAL A 137 20.03 10.82 -10.51
N ALA A 138 21.14 11.55 -10.47
CA ALA A 138 22.37 11.07 -9.82
C ALA A 138 22.17 10.85 -8.31
N ALA A 139 21.43 11.72 -7.62
CA ALA A 139 21.10 11.55 -6.20
C ALA A 139 20.22 10.30 -5.95
N LEU A 140 19.24 10.06 -6.81
CA LEU A 140 18.42 8.84 -6.75
C LEU A 140 19.26 7.58 -6.98
N VAL A 141 20.11 7.57 -8.01
CA VAL A 141 21.00 6.43 -8.29
C VAL A 141 21.94 6.18 -7.10
N ALA A 142 22.51 7.22 -6.50
CA ALA A 142 23.36 7.08 -5.32
C ALA A 142 22.60 6.49 -4.13
N CYS A 143 21.37 6.93 -3.90
CA CYS A 143 20.48 6.35 -2.87
C CYS A 143 20.36 4.83 -3.04
N PHE A 144 20.04 4.35 -4.26
CA PHE A 144 19.90 2.91 -4.55
C PHE A 144 21.21 2.14 -4.45
N VAL A 145 22.30 2.70 -4.95
CA VAL A 145 23.62 2.05 -4.87
C VAL A 145 24.01 1.83 -3.41
N ILE A 146 23.80 2.82 -2.56
CA ILE A 146 24.10 2.72 -1.13
C ILE A 146 23.21 1.67 -0.46
N GLN A 147 21.91 1.68 -0.72
CA GLN A 147 20.99 0.64 -0.22
C GLN A 147 21.46 -0.76 -0.61
N ALA A 148 21.76 -0.96 -1.90
CA ALA A 148 22.20 -2.27 -2.40
C ALA A 148 23.54 -2.72 -1.80
N VAL A 149 24.49 -1.80 -1.63
CA VAL A 149 25.80 -2.09 -1.02
C VAL A 149 25.62 -2.42 0.46
N MET A 150 24.87 -1.63 1.23
CA MET A 150 24.67 -1.87 2.65
C MET A 150 23.90 -3.17 2.92
N THR A 151 22.91 -3.49 2.09
CA THR A 151 22.18 -4.76 2.18
C THR A 151 23.12 -5.97 1.94
N LYS A 152 24.07 -5.84 0.99
CA LYS A 152 25.07 -6.91 0.76
C LYS A 152 26.11 -7.01 1.85
N MET A 153 26.40 -5.92 2.54
CA MET A 153 27.40 -5.90 3.62
C MET A 153 26.83 -6.33 4.98
N ASP A 154 25.54 -6.69 5.03
CA ASP A 154 24.84 -7.07 6.28
C ASP A 154 25.02 -6.04 7.38
N SER A 155 24.88 -4.77 7.02
CA SER A 155 25.12 -3.64 7.93
C SER A 155 24.03 -3.57 9.01
N GLU A 156 24.41 -3.32 10.25
CA GLU A 156 23.47 -3.09 11.36
C GLU A 156 22.60 -1.83 11.17
N ALA A 157 23.06 -0.88 10.36
CA ALA A 157 22.29 0.33 10.05
C ALA A 157 21.25 0.05 8.96
N ASP A 158 20.06 0.64 9.08
CA ASP A 158 19.00 0.53 8.07
C ASP A 158 19.45 1.08 6.70
N PRO A 159 19.59 0.23 5.67
CA PRO A 159 20.06 0.65 4.35
C PRO A 159 19.16 1.70 3.68
N LEU A 160 17.84 1.63 3.94
CA LEU A 160 16.86 2.55 3.36
C LEU A 160 17.04 3.95 3.93
N LEU A 161 17.19 4.05 5.25
CA LEU A 161 17.39 5.32 5.95
C LEU A 161 18.69 6.00 5.52
N VAL A 162 19.80 5.25 5.50
CA VAL A 162 21.12 5.80 5.11
C VAL A 162 21.10 6.21 3.64
N GLY A 163 20.54 5.39 2.75
CA GLY A 163 20.42 5.72 1.33
C GLY A 163 19.59 6.99 1.10
N ALA A 164 18.45 7.13 1.79
CA ALA A 164 17.60 8.31 1.71
C ALA A 164 18.30 9.58 2.20
N LEU A 165 19.03 9.49 3.33
CA LEU A 165 19.82 10.61 3.87
C LEU A 165 20.92 11.06 2.89
N VAL A 166 21.65 10.12 2.29
CA VAL A 166 22.67 10.45 1.31
C VAL A 166 22.05 11.09 0.05
N GLY A 167 20.93 10.54 -0.43
CA GLY A 167 20.20 11.14 -1.55
C GLY A 167 19.77 12.58 -1.26
N LEU A 168 19.22 12.83 -0.08
CA LEU A 168 18.83 14.18 0.37
C LEU A 168 20.04 15.11 0.46
N CYS A 169 21.13 14.68 1.10
CA CYS A 169 22.36 15.46 1.19
C CYS A 169 22.93 15.81 -0.20
N MET A 170 22.89 14.88 -1.15
CA MET A 170 23.32 15.15 -2.52
C MET A 170 22.41 16.19 -3.20
N MET A 171 21.08 16.07 -3.06
CA MET A 171 20.15 17.06 -3.64
C MET A 171 20.38 18.46 -3.11
N LEU A 172 20.66 18.59 -1.82
CA LEU A 172 21.00 19.89 -1.18
C LEU A 172 22.36 20.41 -1.65
N ALA A 173 23.39 19.56 -1.67
CA ALA A 173 24.75 19.92 -2.09
C ALA A 173 24.79 20.36 -3.56
N MET A 174 24.05 19.67 -4.43
CA MET A 174 23.94 20.02 -5.85
C MET A 174 22.93 21.14 -6.14
N ARG A 175 22.32 21.71 -5.11
CA ARG A 175 21.32 22.78 -5.20
C ARG A 175 20.11 22.46 -6.09
N VAL A 176 19.76 21.19 -6.18
CA VAL A 176 18.49 20.75 -6.80
C VAL A 176 17.33 21.29 -5.97
N VAL A 177 17.43 21.11 -4.65
CA VAL A 177 16.59 21.76 -3.64
C VAL A 177 17.39 22.95 -3.06
N PRO A 178 16.89 24.18 -3.14
CA PRO A 178 17.52 25.32 -2.50
C PRO A 178 17.60 25.10 -0.98
N TRP A 179 18.73 25.48 -0.38
CA TRP A 179 18.95 25.31 1.07
C TRP A 179 17.85 25.94 1.93
N GLN A 180 17.28 27.05 1.45
CA GLN A 180 16.19 27.75 2.11
C GLN A 180 14.87 26.96 2.12
N GLN A 181 14.71 25.98 1.22
CA GLN A 181 13.54 25.12 1.11
C GLN A 181 13.76 23.73 1.75
N ALA A 182 14.94 23.48 2.31
CA ALA A 182 15.26 22.18 2.92
C ALA A 182 14.31 21.86 4.09
N ASP A 183 14.00 22.86 4.90
CA ASP A 183 13.07 22.72 6.02
C ASP A 183 11.64 22.40 5.57
N ASP A 184 11.16 23.05 4.51
CA ASP A 184 9.84 22.79 3.93
C ASP A 184 9.72 21.36 3.38
N VAL A 185 10.76 20.87 2.69
CA VAL A 185 10.81 19.49 2.16
C VAL A 185 10.82 18.48 3.31
N PHE A 186 11.67 18.71 4.32
CA PHE A 186 11.77 17.82 5.48
C PHE A 186 10.46 17.82 6.30
N SER A 187 9.93 19.00 6.59
CA SER A 187 8.67 19.16 7.32
C SER A 187 7.47 18.58 6.56
N GLY A 188 7.48 18.70 5.22
CA GLY A 188 6.47 18.06 4.37
C GLY A 188 6.50 16.54 4.47
N GLY A 189 7.69 15.92 4.42
CA GLY A 189 7.89 14.50 4.64
C GLY A 189 7.47 14.06 6.04
N MET A 190 7.87 14.81 7.07
CA MET A 190 7.46 14.54 8.45
C MET A 190 5.94 14.61 8.64
N LYS A 191 5.26 15.61 8.09
CA LYS A 191 3.78 15.70 8.17
C LYS A 191 3.10 14.49 7.57
N MET A 192 3.60 13.98 6.44
CA MET A 192 3.06 12.79 5.79
C MET A 192 3.28 11.52 6.62
N MET A 193 4.43 11.38 7.28
CA MET A 193 4.79 10.19 8.05
C MET A 193 4.36 10.24 9.52
N SER A 194 4.15 11.42 10.10
CA SER A 194 3.85 11.57 11.54
C SER A 194 2.56 10.88 11.96
N LEU A 195 1.52 10.95 11.13
CA LEU A 195 0.25 10.27 11.40
C LEU A 195 0.43 8.75 11.41
N ILE A 196 1.14 8.20 10.44
CA ILE A 196 1.44 6.77 10.34
C ILE A 196 2.26 6.34 11.57
N GLY A 197 3.31 7.08 11.93
CA GLY A 197 4.13 6.81 13.10
C GLY A 197 3.31 6.84 14.40
N LEU A 198 2.43 7.82 14.58
CA LEU A 198 1.55 7.91 15.75
C LEU A 198 0.58 6.71 15.82
N ILE A 199 -0.03 6.34 14.69
CA ILE A 199 -0.93 5.19 14.61
C ILE A 199 -0.18 3.90 14.96
N MET A 200 1.03 3.69 14.44
CA MET A 200 1.86 2.52 14.75
C MET A 200 2.17 2.42 16.24
N ILE A 201 2.57 3.52 16.88
CA ILE A 201 2.87 3.57 18.31
C ILE A 201 1.60 3.26 19.13
N THR A 202 0.48 3.89 18.81
CA THR A 202 -0.78 3.70 19.54
C THR A 202 -1.38 2.31 19.33
N ALA A 203 -1.29 1.76 18.12
CA ALA A 203 -1.75 0.41 17.82
C ALA A 203 -0.92 -0.65 18.57
N GLN A 204 0.41 -0.49 18.62
CA GLN A 204 1.28 -1.36 19.40
C GLN A 204 1.01 -1.24 20.91
N GLY A 205 0.75 -0.04 21.40
CA GLY A 205 0.30 0.19 22.78
C GLY A 205 -1.02 -0.53 23.09
N TYR A 206 -2.01 -0.42 22.19
CA TYR A 206 -3.27 -1.15 22.30
C TYR A 206 -3.07 -2.67 22.35
N ALA A 207 -2.28 -3.22 21.42
CA ALA A 207 -1.98 -4.66 21.39
C ALA A 207 -1.30 -5.13 22.71
N SER A 208 -0.36 -4.33 23.25
CA SER A 208 0.32 -4.62 24.50
C SER A 208 -0.65 -4.61 25.70
N VAL A 209 -1.54 -3.63 25.78
CA VAL A 209 -2.58 -3.56 26.84
C VAL A 209 -3.55 -4.73 26.72
N LEU A 210 -3.99 -5.06 25.51
CA LEU A 210 -4.89 -6.19 25.27
C LEU A 210 -4.25 -7.51 25.70
N LYS A 211 -2.97 -7.71 25.36
CA LYS A 211 -2.20 -8.89 25.79
C LYS A 211 -2.05 -8.93 27.32
N ALA A 212 -1.69 -7.81 27.97
CA ALA A 212 -1.53 -7.71 29.41
C ALA A 212 -2.85 -7.88 30.17
N SER A 213 -4.00 -7.54 29.60
CA SER A 213 -5.31 -7.72 30.22
C SER A 213 -5.74 -9.19 30.37
N GLY A 214 -5.09 -10.12 29.66
CA GLY A 214 -5.47 -11.54 29.65
C GLY A 214 -6.80 -11.83 28.96
N GLN A 215 -7.40 -10.85 28.28
CA GLN A 215 -8.70 -11.01 27.61
C GLN A 215 -8.61 -11.69 26.24
N ILE A 216 -7.43 -11.86 25.69
CA ILE A 216 -7.24 -12.51 24.37
C ILE A 216 -7.68 -13.97 24.44
N GLU A 217 -7.24 -14.75 25.44
CA GLU A 217 -7.59 -16.16 25.54
C GLU A 217 -9.10 -16.40 25.68
N PRO A 218 -9.85 -15.74 26.61
CA PRO A 218 -11.30 -15.88 26.66
C PRO A 218 -12.00 -15.47 25.36
N LEU A 219 -11.54 -14.40 24.70
CA LEU A 219 -12.08 -13.95 23.42
C LEU A 219 -11.90 -15.01 22.33
N VAL A 220 -10.69 -15.58 22.23
CA VAL A 220 -10.35 -16.63 21.26
C VAL A 220 -11.20 -17.87 21.48
N GLN A 221 -11.35 -18.31 22.73
CA GLN A 221 -12.16 -19.49 23.07
C GLN A 221 -13.63 -19.30 22.71
N GLN A 222 -14.22 -18.15 23.07
CA GLN A 222 -15.61 -17.84 22.73
C GLN A 222 -15.81 -17.76 21.22
N THR A 223 -14.93 -17.04 20.53
CA THR A 223 -15.01 -16.84 19.08
C THR A 223 -14.78 -18.17 18.34
N SER A 224 -13.81 -18.96 18.76
CA SER A 224 -13.56 -20.28 18.18
C SER A 224 -14.75 -21.23 18.35
N ALA A 225 -15.41 -21.20 19.52
CA ALA A 225 -16.62 -21.97 19.77
C ALA A 225 -17.80 -21.56 18.85
N MET A 226 -17.92 -20.26 18.55
CA MET A 226 -18.95 -19.74 17.62
C MET A 226 -18.79 -20.29 16.20
N PHE A 227 -17.56 -20.56 15.78
CA PHE A 227 -17.29 -21.11 14.43
C PHE A 227 -17.56 -22.61 14.32
N ASN A 228 -17.85 -23.30 15.42
CA ASN A 228 -18.14 -24.74 15.43
C ASN A 228 -17.04 -25.59 14.74
N GLY A 229 -15.78 -25.15 14.81
CA GLY A 229 -14.63 -25.75 14.16
C GLY A 229 -14.54 -25.50 12.64
N SER A 230 -15.43 -24.70 12.05
CA SER A 230 -15.38 -24.39 10.62
C SER A 230 -14.31 -23.35 10.29
N LYS A 231 -13.16 -23.80 9.80
CA LYS A 231 -12.09 -22.93 9.30
C LYS A 231 -12.59 -21.99 8.19
N ALA A 232 -13.45 -22.50 7.31
CA ALA A 232 -13.97 -21.74 6.17
C ALA A 232 -14.78 -20.52 6.63
N LEU A 233 -15.66 -20.71 7.62
CA LEU A 233 -16.47 -19.64 8.19
C LEU A 233 -15.59 -18.65 8.94
N ALA A 234 -14.65 -19.12 9.74
CA ALA A 234 -13.73 -18.31 10.51
C ALA A 234 -12.88 -17.40 9.59
N ALA A 235 -12.27 -17.97 8.56
CA ALA A 235 -11.46 -17.20 7.59
C ALA A 235 -12.30 -16.13 6.89
N MET A 236 -13.53 -16.46 6.46
CA MET A 236 -14.42 -15.49 5.82
C MET A 236 -14.76 -14.34 6.76
N ILE A 237 -15.11 -14.63 8.01
CA ILE A 237 -15.44 -13.59 8.99
C ILE A 237 -14.23 -12.73 9.32
N MET A 238 -13.05 -13.32 9.52
CA MET A 238 -11.81 -12.57 9.76
C MET A 238 -11.50 -11.63 8.58
N LEU A 239 -11.65 -12.08 7.35
CA LEU A 239 -11.42 -11.25 6.17
C LEU A 239 -12.46 -10.12 6.05
N VAL A 240 -13.74 -10.38 6.31
CA VAL A 240 -14.80 -9.37 6.28
C VAL A 240 -14.61 -8.34 7.39
N VAL A 241 -14.29 -8.78 8.60
CA VAL A 241 -14.01 -7.87 9.72
C VAL A 241 -12.74 -7.06 9.45
N GLY A 242 -11.70 -7.68 8.91
CA GLY A 242 -10.49 -6.98 8.45
C GLY A 242 -10.80 -5.92 7.40
N LEU A 243 -11.62 -6.24 6.41
CA LEU A 243 -12.11 -5.29 5.40
C LEU A 243 -12.79 -4.07 6.05
N ILE A 244 -13.72 -4.30 6.98
CA ILE A 244 -14.45 -3.22 7.67
C ILE A 244 -13.48 -2.33 8.47
N ILE A 245 -12.55 -2.94 9.21
CA ILE A 245 -11.56 -2.21 10.00
C ILE A 245 -10.65 -1.38 9.09
N THR A 246 -10.09 -1.99 8.04
CA THR A 246 -9.17 -1.31 7.13
C THR A 246 -9.87 -0.21 6.33
N MET A 247 -11.12 -0.41 5.93
CA MET A 247 -11.92 0.65 5.29
C MET A 247 -12.15 1.84 6.23
N GLY A 248 -12.34 1.59 7.51
CA GLY A 248 -12.53 2.66 8.50
C GLY A 248 -11.26 3.43 8.82
N ILE A 249 -10.12 2.72 8.87
CA ILE A 249 -8.79 3.31 9.16
C ILE A 249 -8.19 3.94 7.91
N GLY A 250 -8.42 3.34 6.74
CA GLY A 250 -7.85 3.80 5.46
C GLY A 250 -6.36 3.46 5.27
N SER A 251 -5.82 2.50 6.02
CA SER A 251 -4.40 2.13 5.92
C SER A 251 -4.16 0.68 6.31
N SER A 252 -3.58 -0.09 5.40
CA SER A 252 -3.11 -1.46 5.66
C SER A 252 -2.08 -1.52 6.78
N PHE A 253 -1.15 -0.56 6.78
CA PHE A 253 -0.04 -0.50 7.74
C PHE A 253 -0.51 -0.31 9.18
N SER A 254 -1.57 0.45 9.36
CA SER A 254 -2.15 0.72 10.68
C SER A 254 -3.08 -0.40 11.16
N THR A 255 -3.68 -1.12 10.23
CA THR A 255 -4.62 -2.21 10.56
C THR A 255 -3.90 -3.46 11.04
N LEU A 256 -2.77 -3.83 10.42
CA LEU A 256 -2.05 -5.07 10.70
C LEU A 256 -1.69 -5.24 12.18
N PRO A 257 -1.12 -4.25 12.90
CA PRO A 257 -0.82 -4.40 14.32
C PRO A 257 -2.06 -4.70 15.18
N ILE A 258 -3.20 -4.11 14.81
CA ILE A 258 -4.46 -4.25 15.55
C ILE A 258 -5.03 -5.65 15.37
N ILE A 259 -5.15 -6.10 14.11
CA ILE A 259 -5.77 -7.40 13.82
C ILE A 259 -4.86 -8.57 14.19
N SER A 260 -3.55 -8.46 14.07
CA SER A 260 -2.61 -9.55 14.37
C SER A 260 -2.72 -10.01 15.82
N ALA A 261 -2.90 -9.08 16.77
CA ALA A 261 -3.04 -9.41 18.18
C ALA A 261 -4.22 -10.36 18.48
N ILE A 262 -5.26 -10.34 17.65
CA ILE A 262 -6.46 -11.17 17.80
C ILE A 262 -6.44 -12.36 16.82
N TYR A 263 -6.06 -12.12 15.56
CA TYR A 263 -6.16 -13.12 14.50
C TYR A 263 -5.11 -14.23 14.65
N VAL A 264 -3.90 -13.91 15.11
CA VAL A 264 -2.85 -14.93 15.29
C VAL A 264 -3.28 -15.99 16.30
N PRO A 265 -3.65 -15.65 17.55
CA PRO A 265 -4.14 -16.65 18.50
C PRO A 265 -5.37 -17.42 17.99
N LEU A 266 -6.27 -16.73 17.28
CA LEU A 266 -7.46 -17.36 16.71
C LEU A 266 -7.12 -18.36 15.60
N CYS A 267 -6.21 -18.01 14.70
CA CYS A 267 -5.73 -18.91 13.65
C CYS A 267 -5.04 -20.14 14.24
N VAL A 268 -4.21 -19.95 15.25
CA VAL A 268 -3.53 -21.07 15.97
C VAL A 268 -4.57 -21.99 16.64
N ALA A 269 -5.55 -21.41 17.35
CA ALA A 269 -6.60 -22.18 18.02
C ALA A 269 -7.47 -22.98 17.04
N LEU A 270 -7.71 -22.44 15.84
CA LEU A 270 -8.46 -23.09 14.76
C LEU A 270 -7.60 -24.06 13.93
N GLY A 271 -6.30 -24.14 14.17
CA GLY A 271 -5.37 -25.04 13.51
C GLY A 271 -5.05 -24.64 12.06
N PHE A 272 -5.04 -23.36 11.74
CA PHE A 272 -4.49 -22.86 10.46
C PHE A 272 -2.96 -23.04 10.44
N SER A 273 -2.43 -23.29 9.26
CA SER A 273 -0.98 -23.34 9.06
C SER A 273 -0.34 -21.92 9.21
N PRO A 274 0.95 -21.81 9.49
CA PRO A 274 1.62 -20.52 9.52
C PRO A 274 1.48 -19.73 8.21
N ILE A 275 1.56 -20.40 7.05
CA ILE A 275 1.41 -19.75 5.74
C ILE A 275 -0.04 -19.28 5.51
N ALA A 276 -1.04 -20.04 5.90
CA ALA A 276 -2.45 -19.62 5.84
C ALA A 276 -2.70 -18.44 6.78
N THR A 277 -2.10 -18.44 7.97
CA THR A 277 -2.20 -17.33 8.94
C THR A 277 -1.64 -16.04 8.36
N VAL A 278 -0.43 -16.09 7.77
CA VAL A 278 0.16 -14.94 7.05
C VAL A 278 -0.74 -14.46 5.94
N SER A 279 -1.30 -15.39 5.15
CA SER A 279 -2.20 -15.05 4.04
C SER A 279 -3.48 -14.38 4.51
N ILE A 280 -4.14 -14.90 5.57
CA ILE A 280 -5.37 -14.32 6.15
C ILE A 280 -5.09 -12.89 6.65
N ILE A 281 -4.05 -12.73 7.47
CA ILE A 281 -3.74 -11.44 8.11
C ILE A 281 -3.27 -10.42 7.08
N GLY A 282 -2.35 -10.81 6.19
CA GLY A 282 -1.87 -9.95 5.12
C GLY A 282 -2.99 -9.52 4.16
N THR A 283 -3.88 -10.44 3.81
CA THR A 283 -5.06 -10.13 2.98
C THR A 283 -6.05 -9.24 3.72
N ALA A 284 -6.35 -9.52 4.99
CA ALA A 284 -7.25 -8.71 5.81
C ALA A 284 -6.75 -7.26 5.97
N GLY A 285 -5.42 -7.08 6.09
CA GLY A 285 -4.81 -5.76 6.10
C GLY A 285 -4.86 -5.04 4.74
N ALA A 286 -4.70 -5.76 3.63
CA ALA A 286 -4.76 -5.19 2.29
C ALA A 286 -6.20 -4.91 1.81
N LEU A 287 -7.18 -5.70 2.29
CA LEU A 287 -8.60 -5.46 2.08
C LEU A 287 -9.00 -4.09 2.63
N GLY A 288 -9.73 -3.33 1.85
CA GLY A 288 -10.18 -1.99 2.22
C GLY A 288 -9.19 -0.89 1.87
N ASP A 289 -7.89 -1.16 1.72
CA ASP A 289 -6.94 -0.15 1.28
C ASP A 289 -7.23 0.25 -0.18
N ALA A 290 -7.37 -0.72 -1.08
CA ALA A 290 -7.82 -0.50 -2.43
C ALA A 290 -9.36 -0.35 -2.47
N GLY A 291 -9.91 0.80 -2.15
CA GLY A 291 -11.36 1.05 -2.21
C GLY A 291 -11.95 1.62 -0.93
N SER A 292 -11.12 2.05 0.04
CA SER A 292 -11.56 2.90 1.14
C SER A 292 -11.62 4.37 0.71
N PRO A 293 -12.66 5.11 1.11
CA PRO A 293 -12.71 6.55 0.85
C PRO A 293 -11.65 7.35 1.62
N ALA A 294 -11.02 6.76 2.61
CA ALA A 294 -10.00 7.39 3.45
C ALA A 294 -8.57 6.92 3.13
N SER A 295 -8.39 5.97 2.21
CA SER A 295 -7.08 5.43 1.89
C SER A 295 -6.28 6.34 0.96
N ASP A 296 -4.98 6.42 1.21
CA ASP A 296 -4.03 7.07 0.32
C ASP A 296 -4.00 6.44 -1.08
N SER A 297 -4.28 5.13 -1.16
CA SER A 297 -4.35 4.37 -2.43
C SER A 297 -5.54 4.77 -3.31
N THR A 298 -6.56 5.41 -2.75
CA THR A 298 -7.73 5.97 -3.47
C THR A 298 -7.69 7.49 -3.58
N LEU A 299 -7.28 8.17 -2.51
CA LEU A 299 -7.14 9.64 -2.48
C LEU A 299 -6.04 10.11 -3.43
N GLY A 300 -4.92 9.38 -3.51
CA GLY A 300 -3.84 9.67 -4.43
C GLY A 300 -4.30 9.72 -5.89
N PRO A 301 -4.83 8.63 -6.48
CA PRO A 301 -5.40 8.63 -7.84
C PRO A 301 -6.43 9.73 -8.05
N THR A 302 -7.37 9.91 -7.10
CA THR A 302 -8.37 10.99 -7.19
C THR A 302 -7.73 12.36 -7.29
N SER A 303 -6.74 12.66 -6.45
CA SER A 303 -6.08 13.98 -6.45
C SER A 303 -5.43 14.32 -7.78
N GLY A 304 -4.83 13.33 -8.44
CA GLY A 304 -4.25 13.50 -9.77
C GLY A 304 -5.27 13.59 -10.91
N LEU A 305 -6.34 12.77 -10.83
CA LEU A 305 -7.34 12.64 -11.90
C LEU A 305 -8.43 13.71 -11.83
N ASN A 306 -8.63 14.36 -10.68
CA ASN A 306 -9.68 15.35 -10.46
C ASN A 306 -9.20 16.81 -10.54
N VAL A 307 -8.05 17.08 -11.13
CA VAL A 307 -7.50 18.45 -11.20
C VAL A 307 -8.36 19.42 -12.03
N ASP A 308 -9.23 18.91 -12.88
CA ASP A 308 -10.19 19.68 -13.68
C ASP A 308 -11.64 19.57 -13.18
N GLY A 309 -11.86 18.92 -12.03
CA GLY A 309 -13.16 18.77 -11.39
C GLY A 309 -14.12 17.79 -12.08
N GLN A 310 -13.61 16.88 -12.92
CA GLN A 310 -14.43 15.92 -13.67
C GLN A 310 -14.26 14.46 -13.25
N HIS A 311 -13.66 14.20 -12.09
CA HIS A 311 -13.44 12.86 -11.56
C HIS A 311 -13.89 12.79 -10.08
N ASP A 312 -15.06 12.23 -9.85
CA ASP A 312 -15.64 12.11 -8.50
C ASP A 312 -14.92 11.02 -7.69
N HIS A 313 -14.51 11.36 -6.46
CA HIS A 313 -13.78 10.43 -5.59
C HIS A 313 -14.54 9.13 -5.34
N MET A 314 -15.81 9.22 -4.96
CA MET A 314 -16.58 8.04 -4.61
C MET A 314 -16.99 7.22 -5.84
N ARG A 315 -17.49 7.89 -6.90
CA ARG A 315 -18.05 7.22 -8.07
C ARG A 315 -17.00 6.74 -9.06
N ASP A 316 -15.91 7.50 -9.20
CA ASP A 316 -14.92 7.25 -10.24
C ASP A 316 -13.61 6.62 -9.71
N THR A 317 -13.39 6.59 -8.37
CA THR A 317 -12.24 5.90 -7.74
C THR A 317 -12.71 4.82 -6.77
N VAL A 318 -13.33 5.19 -5.65
CA VAL A 318 -13.61 4.28 -4.52
C VAL A 318 -14.49 3.09 -4.94
N ILE A 319 -15.66 3.34 -5.53
CA ILE A 319 -16.59 2.26 -5.94
C ILE A 319 -15.98 1.37 -7.03
N PRO A 320 -15.36 1.89 -8.11
CA PRO A 320 -14.64 1.08 -9.07
C PRO A 320 -13.58 0.17 -8.45
N GLU A 321 -12.75 0.71 -7.59
CA GLU A 321 -11.66 -0.03 -6.96
C GLU A 321 -12.19 -1.06 -5.94
N PHE A 322 -13.20 -0.71 -5.16
CA PHE A 322 -13.84 -1.66 -4.25
C PHE A 322 -14.35 -2.90 -4.98
N ILE A 323 -15.09 -2.71 -6.08
CA ILE A 323 -15.67 -3.82 -6.85
C ILE A 323 -14.58 -4.69 -7.49
N HIS A 324 -13.55 -4.05 -8.06
CA HIS A 324 -12.54 -4.77 -8.83
C HIS A 324 -11.38 -5.32 -7.97
N TYR A 325 -11.21 -4.84 -6.74
CA TYR A 325 -10.11 -5.30 -5.88
C TYR A 325 -10.58 -5.94 -4.58
N ASN A 326 -11.46 -5.31 -3.81
CA ASN A 326 -11.87 -5.88 -2.53
C ASN A 326 -12.69 -7.17 -2.68
N ILE A 327 -13.58 -7.24 -3.67
CA ILE A 327 -14.36 -8.46 -3.90
C ILE A 327 -13.48 -9.64 -4.35
N PRO A 328 -12.64 -9.50 -5.39
CA PRO A 328 -11.71 -10.57 -5.76
C PRO A 328 -10.72 -10.93 -4.66
N LEU A 329 -10.21 -9.92 -3.93
CA LEU A 329 -9.25 -10.13 -2.85
C LEU A 329 -9.86 -10.87 -1.67
N LEU A 330 -11.12 -10.58 -1.31
CA LEU A 330 -11.86 -11.31 -0.29
C LEU A 330 -12.01 -12.78 -0.67
N ILE A 331 -12.39 -13.06 -1.92
CA ILE A 331 -12.53 -14.43 -2.44
C ILE A 331 -11.16 -15.11 -2.49
N GLY A 332 -10.14 -14.44 -3.04
CA GLY A 332 -8.79 -14.98 -3.17
C GLY A 332 -8.15 -15.27 -1.82
N GLY A 333 -8.30 -14.36 -0.85
CA GLY A 333 -7.81 -14.56 0.51
C GLY A 333 -8.51 -15.72 1.22
N TRP A 334 -9.82 -15.87 1.01
CA TRP A 334 -10.55 -17.01 1.54
C TRP A 334 -10.09 -18.34 0.91
N ILE A 335 -9.90 -18.38 -0.41
CA ILE A 335 -9.34 -19.57 -1.09
C ILE A 335 -7.94 -19.87 -0.56
N ALA A 336 -7.08 -18.86 -0.45
CA ALA A 336 -5.73 -19.03 0.08
C ALA A 336 -5.73 -19.60 1.49
N ALA A 337 -6.61 -19.13 2.37
CA ALA A 337 -6.78 -19.64 3.72
C ALA A 337 -7.18 -21.13 3.77
N MET A 338 -7.87 -21.64 2.73
CA MET A 338 -8.31 -23.04 2.67
C MET A 338 -7.30 -23.97 2.01
N VAL A 339 -6.46 -23.44 1.12
CA VAL A 339 -5.53 -24.26 0.32
C VAL A 339 -4.13 -24.31 0.94
N LEU A 340 -3.72 -23.26 1.64
CA LEU A 340 -2.41 -23.13 2.29
C LEU A 340 -2.43 -23.68 3.71
#